data_a8fb5d4a213d2fded47c7b9691017cdb
#
_entry.id   a8fb5d4a213d2fded47c7b9691017cdb
#
_cell.length_a   1.000
_cell.length_b   1.000
_cell.length_c   1.000
_cell.angle_alpha   90.00
_cell.angle_beta   90.00
_cell.angle_gamma   90.00
#
_symmetry.space_group_name_H-M   'P 1'
#
loop_
_entity.id
_entity.type
_entity.pdbx_description
1 polymer ?
#
loop_
_entity_poly.entity_id
_entity_poly.type
_entity_poly.pdbx_seq_one_letter_code
_entity_poly.pdbx_strand_id
1 'polypeptide(L)'
;QFNERIYHRFLSIFKLDEKKPMADFSKGMKRQAFIAIALAIAPKYLFLDEAFDGLDPIMRLTFKRAIMEMIEEKEMTVIISSHNLREMEDICDSFGILENGNISTSGDLDTTKDNIHKIQLAFPKEKEKEDFAQLDLLSIHIQSKVVNLVAKGNIDKIQNYLKTMNPLMMEILPVNLEEIFIYEMERKGYGLY
;
A
#
# COMPACT_ATOMS: atom_id res chain seq x y z
N GLN A 1 19.53 13.37 -19.46
CA GLN A 1 20.97 13.16 -19.70
C GLN A 1 21.52 12.26 -18.61
N PHE A 2 22.26 11.20 -18.95
CA PHE A 2 22.82 10.26 -17.96
C PHE A 2 23.78 10.96 -16.99
N ASN A 3 23.58 10.73 -15.70
CA ASN A 3 24.38 11.33 -14.65
C ASN A 3 25.31 10.29 -14.01
N GLU A 4 26.59 10.33 -14.40
CA GLU A 4 27.62 9.39 -13.93
C GLU A 4 27.78 9.43 -12.39
N ARG A 5 27.66 10.61 -11.76
CA ARG A 5 27.78 10.74 -10.31
C ARG A 5 26.67 9.98 -9.57
N ILE A 6 25.44 10.07 -10.08
CA ILE A 6 24.30 9.32 -9.53
C ILE A 6 24.51 7.82 -9.77
N TYR A 7 24.96 7.44 -10.97
CA TYR A 7 25.26 6.04 -11.30
C TYR A 7 26.26 5.41 -10.34
N HIS A 8 27.45 6.02 -10.20
CA HIS A 8 28.48 5.51 -9.28
C HIS A 8 28.06 5.49 -7.82
N ARG A 9 27.25 6.48 -7.38
CA ARG A 9 26.65 6.49 -6.05
C ARG A 9 25.80 5.23 -5.82
N PHE A 10 24.91 4.88 -6.74
CA PHE A 10 24.05 3.70 -6.60
C PHE A 10 24.81 2.38 -6.79
N LEU A 11 25.82 2.32 -7.64
CA LEU A 11 26.70 1.16 -7.70
C LEU A 11 27.38 0.89 -6.35
N SER A 12 27.85 1.93 -5.69
CA SER A 12 28.45 1.83 -4.36
C SER A 12 27.44 1.37 -3.31
N ILE A 13 26.22 1.94 -3.31
CA ILE A 13 25.13 1.57 -2.37
C ILE A 13 24.74 0.11 -2.55
N PHE A 14 24.61 -0.36 -3.79
CA PHE A 14 24.27 -1.73 -4.13
C PHE A 14 25.45 -2.69 -4.09
N LYS A 15 26.67 -2.18 -3.84
CA LYS A 15 27.93 -2.95 -3.81
C LYS A 15 28.18 -3.72 -5.10
N LEU A 16 27.86 -3.11 -6.23
CA LEU A 16 28.08 -3.69 -7.54
C LEU A 16 29.46 -3.31 -8.07
N ASP A 17 30.18 -4.30 -8.60
CA ASP A 17 31.46 -4.09 -9.27
C ASP A 17 31.20 -3.76 -10.75
N GLU A 18 31.47 -2.52 -11.15
CA GLU A 18 31.31 -2.04 -12.52
C GLU A 18 32.16 -2.80 -13.55
N LYS A 19 33.29 -3.35 -13.12
CA LYS A 19 34.19 -4.12 -14.00
C LYS A 19 33.71 -5.54 -14.28
N LYS A 20 32.75 -6.02 -13.47
CA LYS A 20 32.21 -7.36 -13.62
C LYS A 20 31.19 -7.41 -14.75
N PRO A 21 31.32 -8.34 -15.73
CA PRO A 21 30.33 -8.49 -16.79
C PRO A 21 28.92 -8.73 -16.24
N MET A 22 27.91 -8.10 -16.85
CA MET A 22 26.50 -8.30 -16.49
C MET A 22 26.05 -9.77 -16.59
N ALA A 23 26.70 -10.58 -17.44
CA ALA A 23 26.45 -12.01 -17.58
C ALA A 23 26.68 -12.76 -16.26
N ASP A 24 27.67 -12.33 -15.46
CA ASP A 24 28.09 -12.95 -14.21
C ASP A 24 27.28 -12.43 -13.01
N PHE A 25 26.35 -11.50 -13.21
CA PHE A 25 25.50 -11.00 -12.16
C PHE A 25 24.35 -11.99 -11.86
N SER A 26 24.06 -12.18 -10.57
CA SER A 26 22.83 -12.84 -10.16
C SER A 26 21.58 -12.07 -10.65
N LYS A 27 20.42 -12.69 -10.63
CA LYS A 27 19.16 -12.03 -11.00
C LYS A 27 18.93 -10.74 -10.18
N GLY A 28 19.20 -10.78 -8.87
CA GLY A 28 19.10 -9.60 -8.00
C GLY A 28 20.11 -8.51 -8.35
N MET A 29 21.38 -8.88 -8.59
CA MET A 29 22.43 -7.92 -9.01
C MET A 29 22.10 -7.26 -10.35
N LYS A 30 21.57 -8.01 -11.32
CA LYS A 30 21.10 -7.45 -12.59
C LYS A 30 20.01 -6.40 -12.36
N ARG A 31 19.04 -6.71 -11.50
CA ARG A 31 17.96 -5.78 -11.15
C ARG A 31 18.51 -4.51 -10.52
N GLN A 32 19.41 -4.63 -9.54
CA GLN A 32 20.10 -3.50 -8.92
C GLN A 32 20.85 -2.63 -9.95
N ALA A 33 21.54 -3.24 -10.89
CA ALA A 33 22.24 -2.51 -11.96
C ALA A 33 21.26 -1.74 -12.87
N PHE A 34 20.15 -2.35 -13.28
CA PHE A 34 19.10 -1.66 -14.04
C PHE A 34 18.49 -0.49 -13.26
N ILE A 35 18.26 -0.67 -11.96
CA ILE A 35 17.77 0.40 -11.09
C ILE A 35 18.78 1.55 -11.03
N ALA A 36 20.07 1.26 -10.82
CA ALA A 36 21.12 2.28 -10.81
C ALA A 36 21.16 3.08 -12.11
N ILE A 37 21.03 2.41 -13.26
CA ILE A 37 20.97 3.05 -14.57
C ILE A 37 19.71 3.93 -14.72
N ALA A 38 18.54 3.41 -14.33
CA ALA A 38 17.28 4.15 -14.43
C ALA A 38 17.30 5.41 -13.59
N LEU A 39 17.79 5.32 -12.34
CA LEU A 39 17.95 6.47 -11.46
C LEU A 39 18.99 7.47 -11.97
N ALA A 40 20.08 6.99 -12.59
CA ALA A 40 21.10 7.86 -13.20
C ALA A 40 20.59 8.65 -14.41
N ILE A 41 19.61 8.13 -15.13
CA ILE A 41 18.92 8.84 -16.23
C ILE A 41 18.04 9.96 -15.66
N ALA A 42 17.52 9.79 -14.44
CA ALA A 42 16.62 10.71 -13.74
C ALA A 42 15.49 11.22 -14.67
N PRO A 43 14.65 10.35 -15.22
CA PRO A 43 13.57 10.74 -16.11
C PRO A 43 12.50 11.49 -15.31
N LYS A 44 11.70 12.34 -15.99
CA LYS A 44 10.54 12.97 -15.35
C LYS A 44 9.51 11.94 -14.87
N TYR A 45 9.33 10.86 -15.62
CA TYR A 45 8.44 9.74 -15.28
C TYR A 45 9.23 8.43 -15.33
N LEU A 46 9.26 7.71 -14.23
CA LEU A 46 9.89 6.40 -14.11
C LEU A 46 8.82 5.33 -13.86
N PHE A 47 8.78 4.33 -14.75
CA PHE A 47 7.88 3.19 -14.62
C PHE A 47 8.67 1.98 -14.13
N LEU A 48 8.20 1.39 -13.05
CA LEU A 48 8.82 0.25 -12.38
C LEU A 48 7.81 -0.90 -12.31
N ASP A 49 8.08 -1.94 -13.09
CA ASP A 49 7.22 -3.13 -13.11
C ASP A 49 7.77 -4.22 -12.20
N GLU A 50 7.02 -4.57 -11.14
CA GLU A 50 7.39 -5.55 -10.10
C GLU A 50 8.84 -5.36 -9.60
N ALA A 51 9.23 -4.10 -9.37
CA ALA A 51 10.64 -3.73 -9.16
C ALA A 51 11.25 -4.28 -7.86
N PHE A 52 10.44 -4.60 -6.88
CA PHE A 52 10.88 -5.16 -5.59
C PHE A 52 11.03 -6.68 -5.59
N ASP A 53 10.54 -7.35 -6.61
CA ASP A 53 10.60 -8.80 -6.69
C ASP A 53 12.03 -9.34 -6.76
N GLY A 54 12.30 -10.38 -5.96
CA GLY A 54 13.62 -11.01 -5.91
C GLY A 54 14.72 -10.18 -5.23
N LEU A 55 14.37 -9.05 -4.63
CA LEU A 55 15.26 -8.33 -3.73
C LEU A 55 15.11 -8.86 -2.30
N ASP A 56 16.24 -9.00 -1.58
CA ASP A 56 16.20 -9.27 -0.17
C ASP A 56 15.68 -8.06 0.64
N PRO A 57 15.27 -8.22 1.91
CA PRO A 57 14.67 -7.14 2.69
C PRO A 57 15.56 -5.89 2.84
N ILE A 58 16.88 -6.06 2.93
CA ILE A 58 17.82 -4.95 3.06
C ILE A 58 17.89 -4.18 1.75
N MET A 59 17.94 -4.89 0.62
CA MET A 59 17.96 -4.29 -0.70
C MET A 59 16.64 -3.59 -1.04
N ARG A 60 15.50 -4.14 -0.64
CA ARG A 60 14.19 -3.47 -0.79
C ARG A 60 14.18 -2.13 -0.06
N LEU A 61 14.62 -2.10 1.21
CA LEU A 61 14.70 -0.86 1.98
C LEU A 61 15.66 0.15 1.33
N THR A 62 16.81 -0.32 0.87
CA THR A 62 17.80 0.52 0.18
C THR A 62 17.23 1.12 -1.08
N PHE A 63 16.48 0.33 -1.86
CA PHE A 63 15.84 0.79 -3.09
C PHE A 63 14.71 1.78 -2.82
N LYS A 64 13.85 1.51 -1.82
CA LYS A 64 12.81 2.47 -1.39
C LYS A 64 13.43 3.83 -1.07
N ARG A 65 14.48 3.86 -0.26
CA ARG A 65 15.20 5.10 0.09
C ARG A 65 15.78 5.80 -1.16
N ALA A 66 16.39 5.04 -2.07
CA ALA A 66 16.94 5.58 -3.30
C ALA A 66 15.87 6.24 -4.18
N ILE A 67 14.69 5.64 -4.29
CA ILE A 67 13.54 6.22 -5.02
C ILE A 67 13.10 7.52 -4.34
N MET A 68 12.90 7.52 -3.02
CA MET A 68 12.46 8.71 -2.28
C MET A 68 13.42 9.87 -2.44
N GLU A 69 14.73 9.63 -2.28
CA GLU A 69 15.75 10.64 -2.52
C GLU A 69 15.70 11.22 -3.95
N MET A 70 15.50 10.37 -4.95
CA MET A 70 15.43 10.82 -6.34
C MET A 70 14.14 11.58 -6.66
N ILE A 71 13.03 11.24 -6.01
CA ILE A 71 11.78 12.01 -6.11
C ILE A 71 12.01 13.42 -5.57
N GLU A 72 12.60 13.55 -4.37
CA GLU A 72 12.87 14.84 -3.74
C GLU A 72 13.91 15.67 -4.51
N GLU A 73 15.04 15.06 -4.91
CA GLU A 73 16.14 15.77 -5.56
C GLU A 73 15.84 16.19 -7.02
N LYS A 74 14.98 15.44 -7.72
CA LYS A 74 14.78 15.57 -9.17
C LYS A 74 13.34 15.84 -9.60
N GLU A 75 12.41 16.02 -8.65
CA GLU A 75 10.99 16.18 -8.94
C GLU A 75 10.46 15.07 -9.87
N MET A 76 10.94 13.85 -9.64
CA MET A 76 10.62 12.69 -10.46
C MET A 76 9.29 12.09 -10.03
N THR A 77 8.43 11.77 -10.99
CA THR A 77 7.23 10.96 -10.73
C THR A 77 7.55 9.50 -10.97
N VAL A 78 7.29 8.66 -9.97
CA VAL A 78 7.52 7.21 -10.07
C VAL A 78 6.19 6.48 -10.05
N ILE A 79 5.99 5.59 -11.01
CA ILE A 79 4.83 4.71 -11.11
C ILE A 79 5.31 3.28 -10.93
N ILE A 80 4.80 2.61 -9.93
CA ILE A 80 5.24 1.26 -9.55
C ILE A 80 4.06 0.30 -9.67
N SER A 81 4.21 -0.78 -10.42
CA SER A 81 3.31 -1.92 -10.34
C SER A 81 3.81 -2.91 -9.29
N SER A 82 2.92 -3.46 -8.49
CA SER A 82 3.22 -4.53 -7.55
C SER A 82 1.96 -5.28 -7.16
N HIS A 83 2.10 -6.57 -6.88
CA HIS A 83 1.08 -7.38 -6.22
C HIS A 83 1.25 -7.41 -4.69
N ASN A 84 2.31 -6.81 -4.15
CA ASN A 84 2.57 -6.70 -2.72
C ASN A 84 2.19 -5.30 -2.21
N LEU A 85 0.94 -5.16 -1.78
CA LEU A 85 0.37 -3.89 -1.34
C LEU A 85 1.06 -3.31 -0.10
N ARG A 86 1.56 -4.16 0.80
CA ARG A 86 2.29 -3.70 2.00
C ARG A 86 3.59 -2.99 1.65
N GLU A 87 4.27 -3.44 0.60
CA GLU A 87 5.49 -2.79 0.15
C GLU A 87 5.23 -1.41 -0.46
N MET A 88 4.05 -1.23 -1.07
CA MET A 88 3.66 0.04 -1.70
C MET A 88 3.20 1.08 -0.68
N GLU A 89 2.59 0.62 0.41
CA GLU A 89 2.03 1.49 1.45
C GLU A 89 3.04 2.47 2.06
N ASP A 90 4.32 2.08 2.11
CA ASP A 90 5.38 2.89 2.71
C ASP A 90 5.98 3.96 1.77
N ILE A 91 5.68 3.91 0.46
CA ILE A 91 6.37 4.75 -0.54
C ILE A 91 5.43 5.43 -1.53
N CYS A 92 4.15 5.09 -1.55
CA CYS A 92 3.19 5.62 -2.50
C CYS A 92 2.28 6.66 -1.85
N ASP A 93 2.10 7.80 -2.51
CA ASP A 93 1.12 8.82 -2.13
C ASP A 93 -0.27 8.47 -2.65
N SER A 94 -0.32 7.80 -3.79
CA SER A 94 -1.55 7.47 -4.49
C SER A 94 -1.48 6.06 -5.06
N PHE A 95 -2.65 5.45 -5.23
CA PHE A 95 -2.77 4.10 -5.78
C PHE A 95 -3.84 4.02 -6.87
N GLY A 96 -3.70 3.00 -7.72
CA GLY A 96 -4.72 2.60 -8.69
C GLY A 96 -4.81 1.08 -8.77
N ILE A 97 -6.03 0.55 -8.72
CA ILE A 97 -6.29 -0.88 -8.87
C ILE A 97 -6.59 -1.14 -10.33
N LEU A 98 -5.71 -1.94 -10.96
CA LEU A 98 -5.87 -2.35 -12.36
C LEU A 98 -6.68 -3.64 -12.43
N GLU A 99 -7.81 -3.59 -13.14
CA GLU A 99 -8.73 -4.71 -13.29
C GLU A 99 -9.21 -4.79 -14.75
N ASN A 100 -8.99 -5.94 -15.41
CA ASN A 100 -9.40 -6.15 -16.80
C ASN A 100 -8.93 -5.04 -17.77
N GLY A 101 -7.72 -4.51 -17.55
CA GLY A 101 -7.16 -3.45 -18.39
C GLY A 101 -7.65 -2.03 -18.08
N ASN A 102 -8.47 -1.86 -17.06
CA ASN A 102 -8.98 -0.57 -16.60
C ASN A 102 -8.63 -0.28 -15.17
N ILE A 103 -8.49 1.00 -14.82
CA ILE A 103 -8.37 1.41 -13.43
C ILE A 103 -9.76 1.41 -12.80
N SER A 104 -10.02 0.44 -11.95
CA SER A 104 -11.33 0.22 -11.30
C SER A 104 -11.52 1.05 -10.04
N THR A 105 -10.43 1.38 -9.35
CA THR A 105 -10.41 2.21 -8.15
C THR A 105 -9.08 2.94 -8.11
N SER A 106 -9.08 4.21 -7.75
CA SER A 106 -7.86 4.98 -7.53
C SER A 106 -8.11 6.07 -6.50
N GLY A 107 -7.06 6.51 -5.83
CA GLY A 107 -7.16 7.55 -4.84
C GLY A 107 -5.81 7.91 -4.22
N ASP A 108 -5.83 8.96 -3.47
CA ASP A 108 -4.79 9.31 -2.51
C ASP A 108 -4.84 8.33 -1.34
N LEU A 109 -3.68 7.84 -0.90
CA LEU A 109 -3.59 6.77 0.08
C LEU A 109 -4.02 7.24 1.48
N ASP A 110 -3.54 8.39 1.91
CA ASP A 110 -3.83 8.93 3.24
C ASP A 110 -5.33 9.29 3.35
N THR A 111 -5.86 9.99 2.35
CA THR A 111 -7.29 10.32 2.29
C THR A 111 -8.17 9.06 2.29
N THR A 112 -7.72 8.00 1.63
CA THR A 112 -8.47 6.74 1.59
C THR A 112 -8.45 6.05 2.95
N LYS A 113 -7.29 6.01 3.63
CA LYS A 113 -7.15 5.47 4.98
C LYS A 113 -7.96 6.28 6.00
N ASP A 114 -7.93 7.60 5.89
CA ASP A 114 -8.69 8.49 6.79
C ASP A 114 -10.21 8.37 6.64
N ASN A 115 -10.68 7.74 5.57
CA ASN A 115 -12.10 7.54 5.30
C ASN A 115 -12.58 6.11 5.53
N ILE A 116 -11.71 5.19 5.94
CA ILE A 116 -12.05 3.78 6.20
C ILE A 116 -11.60 3.42 7.61
N HIS A 117 -12.55 2.94 8.43
CA HIS A 117 -12.32 2.69 9.83
C HIS A 117 -12.69 1.26 10.21
N LYS A 118 -11.71 0.55 10.77
CA LYS A 118 -11.89 -0.77 11.35
C LYS A 118 -12.15 -0.64 12.84
N ILE A 119 -13.30 -1.14 13.30
CA ILE A 119 -13.74 -0.93 14.66
C ILE A 119 -14.13 -2.27 15.27
N GLN A 120 -13.57 -2.54 16.44
CA GLN A 120 -13.95 -3.67 17.27
C GLN A 120 -14.83 -3.20 18.42
N LEU A 121 -15.94 -3.91 18.61
CA LEU A 121 -16.94 -3.59 19.64
C LEU A 121 -17.28 -4.84 20.45
N ALA A 122 -17.53 -4.65 21.74
CA ALA A 122 -18.14 -5.68 22.56
C ALA A 122 -19.43 -5.14 23.19
N PHE A 123 -20.48 -5.95 23.20
CA PHE A 123 -21.80 -5.57 23.72
C PHE A 123 -22.23 -6.45 24.90
N PRO A 124 -23.11 -5.96 25.78
CA PRO A 124 -23.68 -6.78 26.85
C PRO A 124 -24.63 -7.88 26.32
N LYS A 125 -25.21 -7.67 25.14
CA LYS A 125 -26.09 -8.61 24.42
C LYS A 125 -25.62 -8.78 22.99
N GLU A 126 -26.03 -9.88 22.37
CA GLU A 126 -25.79 -10.12 20.95
C GLU A 126 -26.41 -9.04 20.07
N LYS A 127 -25.77 -8.77 18.96
CA LYS A 127 -26.19 -7.80 17.95
C LYS A 127 -26.39 -8.50 16.62
N GLU A 128 -27.24 -7.92 15.78
CA GLU A 128 -27.48 -8.37 14.42
C GLU A 128 -26.93 -7.35 13.41
N LYS A 129 -26.74 -7.76 12.15
CA LYS A 129 -26.21 -6.89 11.11
C LYS A 129 -27.09 -5.65 10.88
N GLU A 130 -28.38 -5.83 11.02
CA GLU A 130 -29.41 -4.80 10.87
C GLU A 130 -29.27 -3.65 11.87
N ASP A 131 -28.72 -3.93 13.06
CA ASP A 131 -28.42 -2.91 14.07
C ASP A 131 -27.44 -1.84 13.56
N PHE A 132 -26.64 -2.17 12.54
CA PHE A 132 -25.61 -1.31 11.96
C PHE A 132 -25.98 -0.73 10.57
N ALA A 133 -27.24 -0.83 10.18
CA ALA A 133 -27.73 -0.43 8.85
C ALA A 133 -27.55 1.07 8.50
N GLN A 134 -27.29 1.93 9.50
CA GLN A 134 -27.01 3.35 9.28
C GLN A 134 -25.55 3.64 8.85
N LEU A 135 -24.67 2.65 8.92
CA LEU A 135 -23.27 2.77 8.54
C LEU A 135 -23.06 2.32 7.08
N ASP A 136 -22.19 3.00 6.37
CA ASP A 136 -21.68 2.51 5.07
C ASP A 136 -20.63 1.41 5.34
N LEU A 137 -21.14 0.19 5.55
CA LEU A 137 -20.30 -0.96 5.89
C LEU A 137 -19.59 -1.52 4.66
N LEU A 138 -18.27 -1.65 4.76
CA LEU A 138 -17.46 -2.41 3.83
C LEU A 138 -17.40 -3.88 4.23
N SER A 139 -17.29 -4.15 5.54
CA SER A 139 -17.31 -5.51 6.09
C SER A 139 -17.91 -5.51 7.49
N ILE A 140 -18.54 -6.61 7.90
CA ILE A 140 -18.99 -6.84 9.26
C ILE A 140 -18.91 -8.32 9.60
N HIS A 141 -18.29 -8.61 10.73
CA HIS A 141 -18.20 -9.95 11.29
C HIS A 141 -18.68 -9.93 12.73
N ILE A 142 -19.72 -10.71 13.01
CA ILE A 142 -20.35 -10.79 14.33
C ILE A 142 -20.07 -12.18 14.92
N GLN A 143 -19.45 -12.19 16.09
CA GLN A 143 -19.18 -13.41 16.83
C GLN A 143 -19.72 -13.28 18.25
N SER A 144 -20.94 -13.78 18.46
CA SER A 144 -21.69 -13.62 19.71
C SER A 144 -21.81 -12.12 20.09
N LYS A 145 -21.16 -11.69 21.16
CA LYS A 145 -21.22 -10.31 21.67
C LYS A 145 -20.14 -9.39 21.12
N VAL A 146 -19.25 -9.91 20.29
CA VAL A 146 -18.14 -9.15 19.68
C VAL A 146 -18.47 -8.87 18.22
N VAL A 147 -18.33 -7.63 17.83
CA VAL A 147 -18.55 -7.15 16.47
C VAL A 147 -17.26 -6.52 15.96
N ASN A 148 -16.75 -7.03 14.84
CA ASN A 148 -15.68 -6.41 14.07
C ASN A 148 -16.31 -5.86 12.81
N LEU A 149 -16.26 -4.56 12.61
CA LEU A 149 -16.79 -3.91 11.42
C LEU A 149 -15.77 -2.99 10.76
N VAL A 150 -15.93 -2.81 9.47
CA VAL A 150 -15.20 -1.82 8.69
C VAL A 150 -16.23 -0.93 8.01
N ALA A 151 -16.16 0.36 8.31
CA ALA A 151 -17.10 1.34 7.81
C ALA A 151 -16.39 2.50 7.11
N LYS A 152 -17.01 3.03 6.08
CA LYS A 152 -16.56 4.21 5.34
C LYS A 152 -17.28 5.46 5.84
N GLY A 153 -16.52 6.57 5.96
CA GLY A 153 -17.08 7.87 6.29
C GLY A 153 -16.37 8.59 7.42
N ASN A 154 -16.98 9.65 7.93
CA ASN A 154 -16.41 10.46 9.00
C ASN A 154 -16.41 9.70 10.34
N ILE A 155 -15.23 9.55 10.94
CA ILE A 155 -15.02 8.75 12.16
C ILE A 155 -15.85 9.27 13.35
N ASP A 156 -15.99 10.58 13.52
CA ASP A 156 -16.75 11.14 14.64
C ASP A 156 -18.24 10.78 14.54
N LYS A 157 -18.80 10.82 13.32
CA LYS A 157 -20.20 10.41 13.09
C LYS A 157 -20.39 8.92 13.36
N ILE A 158 -19.46 8.09 12.89
CA ILE A 158 -19.48 6.64 13.12
C ILE A 158 -19.41 6.35 14.62
N GLN A 159 -18.42 6.93 15.32
CA GLN A 159 -18.28 6.73 16.77
C GLN A 159 -19.49 7.21 17.56
N ASN A 160 -20.03 8.38 17.22
CA ASN A 160 -21.20 8.92 17.91
C ASN A 160 -22.40 8.00 17.74
N TYR A 161 -22.63 7.47 16.55
CA TYR A 161 -23.69 6.48 16.32
C TYR A 161 -23.45 5.21 17.13
N LEU A 162 -22.25 4.63 17.08
CA LEU A 162 -21.91 3.41 17.81
C LEU A 162 -22.02 3.58 19.34
N LYS A 163 -21.71 4.76 19.89
CA LYS A 163 -21.87 5.07 21.30
C LYS A 163 -23.34 5.03 21.74
N THR A 164 -24.30 5.37 20.87
CA THR A 164 -25.74 5.26 21.21
C THR A 164 -26.18 3.83 21.48
N MET A 165 -25.44 2.84 20.99
CA MET A 165 -25.71 1.42 21.19
C MET A 165 -25.17 0.88 22.52
N ASN A 166 -24.50 1.73 23.34
CA ASN A 166 -23.93 1.41 24.65
C ASN A 166 -22.98 0.18 24.60
N PRO A 167 -21.93 0.16 23.79
CA PRO A 167 -20.95 -0.91 23.81
C PRO A 167 -20.16 -0.91 25.14
N LEU A 168 -19.78 -2.09 25.62
CA LEU A 168 -18.87 -2.28 26.76
C LEU A 168 -17.44 -1.88 26.42
N MET A 169 -17.07 -2.08 25.15
CA MET A 169 -15.75 -1.74 24.58
C MET A 169 -15.94 -1.25 23.14
N MET A 170 -15.18 -0.25 22.77
CA MET A 170 -15.05 0.21 21.39
C MET A 170 -13.60 0.59 21.14
N GLU A 171 -12.96 -0.07 20.19
CA GLU A 171 -11.57 0.15 19.81
C GLU A 171 -11.47 0.40 18.29
N ILE A 172 -10.72 1.43 17.90
CA ILE A 172 -10.42 1.69 16.50
C ILE A 172 -9.08 1.03 16.20
N LEU A 173 -9.07 0.17 15.21
CA LEU A 173 -7.89 -0.57 14.78
C LEU A 173 -7.30 0.06 13.52
N PRO A 174 -5.98 0.00 13.33
CA PRO A 174 -5.36 0.48 12.10
C PRO A 174 -5.83 -0.35 10.90
N VAL A 175 -5.95 0.30 9.76
CA VAL A 175 -6.27 -0.33 8.47
C VAL A 175 -5.08 -0.14 7.54
N ASN A 176 -4.66 -1.20 6.87
CA ASN A 176 -3.60 -1.16 5.87
C ASN A 176 -4.16 -1.23 4.44
N LEU A 177 -3.31 -0.92 3.45
CA LEU A 177 -3.72 -0.87 2.04
C LEU A 177 -4.22 -2.23 1.53
N GLU A 178 -3.65 -3.34 2.00
CA GLU A 178 -4.09 -4.69 1.64
C GLU A 178 -5.53 -4.97 2.12
N GLU A 179 -5.85 -4.57 3.35
CA GLU A 179 -7.20 -4.69 3.89
C GLU A 179 -8.20 -3.82 3.13
N ILE A 180 -7.84 -2.57 2.81
CA ILE A 180 -8.67 -1.68 1.98
C ILE A 180 -8.97 -2.34 0.63
N PHE A 181 -7.94 -2.90 -0.02
CA PHE A 181 -8.10 -3.61 -1.29
C PHE A 181 -9.09 -4.78 -1.16
N ILE A 182 -8.93 -5.63 -0.14
CA ILE A 182 -9.81 -6.78 0.11
C ILE A 182 -11.27 -6.30 0.27
N TYR A 183 -11.53 -5.30 1.12
CA TYR A 183 -12.89 -4.80 1.35
C TYR A 183 -13.52 -4.18 0.09
N GLU A 184 -12.76 -3.44 -0.69
CA GLU A 184 -13.26 -2.89 -1.97
C GLU A 184 -13.56 -4.01 -2.99
N MET A 185 -12.78 -5.09 -3.01
CA MET A 185 -13.03 -6.25 -3.87
C MET A 185 -14.26 -7.03 -3.41
N GLU A 186 -14.42 -7.28 -2.11
CA GLU A 186 -15.61 -7.93 -1.55
C GLU A 186 -16.89 -7.16 -1.89
N ARG A 187 -16.86 -5.82 -1.78
CA ARG A 187 -17.98 -4.95 -2.17
C ARG A 187 -18.35 -5.06 -3.65
N LYS A 188 -17.39 -5.34 -4.51
CA LYS A 188 -17.61 -5.56 -5.96
C LYS A 188 -18.09 -6.97 -6.29
N GLY A 189 -18.27 -7.84 -5.30
CA GLY A 189 -18.73 -9.21 -5.48
C GLY A 189 -17.62 -10.25 -5.73
N TYR A 190 -16.36 -9.86 -5.59
CA TYR A 190 -15.24 -10.82 -5.52
C TYR A 190 -15.18 -11.41 -4.11
N GLY A 191 -16.16 -12.22 -3.75
CA GLY A 191 -16.17 -12.89 -2.45
C GLY A 191 -15.00 -13.87 -2.34
N LEU A 192 -14.23 -13.74 -1.26
CA LEU A 192 -13.32 -14.78 -0.81
C LEU A 192 -14.16 -15.88 -0.11
N TYR A 193 -14.90 -16.71 -0.93
CA TYR A 193 -15.74 -17.87 -0.53
C TYR A 193 -17.06 -17.56 0.18
#